data_34a4b774a2b0d480623f49b91b22e63c
#
_entry.id   34a4b774a2b0d480623f49b91b22e63c
#
_cell.length_a   1.000
_cell.length_b   1.000
_cell.length_c   1.000
_cell.angle_alpha   90.00
_cell.angle_beta   90.00
_cell.angle_gamma   90.00
#
_symmetry.space_group_name_H-M   'P 1'
#
loop_
_entity.id
_entity.type
_entity.pdbx_description
1 polymer ?
#
loop_
_entity_poly.entity_id
_entity_poly.type
_entity_poly.pdbx_seq_one_letter_code
_entity_poly.pdbx_strand_id
1 'polypeptide(L)'
;MKLAVYGKGGIGKSTTSCNISVALAKRGKKVLQIGCDPKHDSTFTLTGYLIPTIIDTLQEKDFHYEDVWPEDVIYKGYGGVDCVEAGGPPAGAGCGGYVVGETVKLLKELNAFDEYDVILFDVLGDVVCGGFAAPLNYADYCVIVTDNGFDALFAANRIAASVREKARTHSLRLAGLIGNRTSKRDLIDKYIDTVPMPVLEILPLIEDIRVSRVKGKTLFEMAESDPSLNYVCDYYLNIADQLLSSPEGVVPNDTPDRELFSLLSDFYLNPVKAPEHSPDGELDLMMV
;
A
#
# COMPACT_ATOMS: atom_id res chain seq x y z
N MET A 1 -6.55 -14.59 -2.71
CA MET A 1 -5.26 -13.89 -2.51
C MET A 1 -5.43 -12.82 -1.44
N LYS A 2 -4.53 -12.78 -0.47
CA LYS A 2 -4.55 -11.78 0.61
C LYS A 2 -3.31 -10.92 0.53
N LEU A 3 -3.50 -9.61 0.36
CA LEU A 3 -2.43 -8.60 0.19
C LEU A 3 -2.36 -7.72 1.43
N ALA A 4 -1.16 -7.43 1.92
CA ALA A 4 -0.94 -6.41 2.94
C ALA A 4 -0.06 -5.29 2.35
N VAL A 5 -0.57 -4.05 2.37
CA VAL A 5 0.11 -2.86 1.84
C VAL A 5 0.74 -2.09 2.98
N TYR A 6 2.05 -1.96 2.94
CA TYR A 6 2.87 -1.28 3.95
C TYR A 6 3.69 -0.14 3.36
N GLY A 7 4.24 0.70 4.20
CA GLY A 7 5.12 1.81 3.83
C GLY A 7 5.05 2.93 4.87
N LYS A 8 5.95 3.89 4.78
CA LYS A 8 6.05 5.02 5.70
C LYS A 8 4.72 5.78 5.85
N GLY A 9 4.45 6.32 7.03
CA GLY A 9 3.32 7.21 7.26
C GLY A 9 3.28 8.37 6.25
N GLY A 10 2.10 8.67 5.68
CA GLY A 10 1.93 9.75 4.70
C GLY A 10 2.46 9.48 3.29
N ILE A 11 3.01 8.29 2.99
CA ILE A 11 3.56 7.94 1.66
C ILE A 11 2.50 7.79 0.55
N GLY A 12 1.21 7.73 0.91
CA GLY A 12 0.10 7.56 -0.01
C GLY A 12 -0.43 6.13 -0.11
N LYS A 13 -0.17 5.27 0.88
CA LYS A 13 -0.65 3.88 0.90
C LYS A 13 -2.14 3.76 0.64
N SER A 14 -2.99 4.43 1.42
CA SER A 14 -4.45 4.30 1.32
C SER A 14 -4.98 4.71 -0.05
N THR A 15 -4.44 5.78 -0.63
CA THR A 15 -4.78 6.17 -2.01
C THR A 15 -4.34 5.11 -3.01
N THR A 16 -3.14 4.56 -2.85
CA THR A 16 -2.61 3.48 -3.69
C THR A 16 -3.45 2.22 -3.52
N SER A 17 -3.78 1.82 -2.30
CA SER A 17 -4.62 0.66 -1.96
C SER A 17 -6.00 0.75 -2.61
N CYS A 18 -6.68 1.90 -2.51
CA CYS A 18 -7.99 2.10 -3.11
C CYS A 18 -7.96 1.94 -4.64
N ASN A 19 -6.96 2.52 -5.30
CA ASN A 19 -6.84 2.41 -6.75
C ASN A 19 -6.41 0.99 -7.20
N ILE A 20 -5.56 0.30 -6.44
CA ILE A 20 -5.25 -1.13 -6.69
C ILE A 20 -6.52 -1.98 -6.54
N SER A 21 -7.33 -1.75 -5.50
CA SER A 21 -8.58 -2.48 -5.28
C SER A 21 -9.55 -2.31 -6.45
N VAL A 22 -9.71 -1.08 -6.95
CA VAL A 22 -10.54 -0.83 -8.15
C VAL A 22 -9.93 -1.48 -9.40
N ALA A 23 -8.60 -1.41 -9.59
CA ALA A 23 -7.93 -2.05 -10.72
C ALA A 23 -8.15 -3.57 -10.72
N LEU A 24 -8.04 -4.22 -9.56
CA LEU A 24 -8.32 -5.65 -9.39
C LEU A 24 -9.80 -5.95 -9.69
N ALA A 25 -10.75 -5.12 -9.22
CA ALA A 25 -12.16 -5.26 -9.52
C ALA A 25 -12.45 -5.11 -11.02
N LYS A 26 -11.78 -4.17 -11.71
CA LYS A 26 -11.86 -4.04 -13.19
C LYS A 26 -11.28 -5.25 -13.94
N ARG A 27 -10.44 -6.07 -13.30
CA ARG A 27 -9.98 -7.38 -13.80
C ARG A 27 -10.92 -8.53 -13.41
N GLY A 28 -12.13 -8.22 -12.95
CA GLY A 28 -13.18 -9.20 -12.64
C GLY A 28 -13.01 -9.91 -11.30
N LYS A 29 -12.21 -9.35 -10.38
CA LYS A 29 -12.03 -9.91 -9.03
C LYS A 29 -13.02 -9.32 -8.06
N LYS A 30 -13.59 -10.15 -7.18
CA LYS A 30 -14.36 -9.70 -6.03
C LYS A 30 -13.37 -9.28 -4.94
N VAL A 31 -13.36 -8.00 -4.59
CA VAL A 31 -12.32 -7.39 -3.73
C VAL A 31 -12.94 -6.89 -2.43
N LEU A 32 -12.29 -7.22 -1.30
CA LEU A 32 -12.53 -6.63 0.00
C LEU A 32 -11.32 -5.81 0.41
N GLN A 33 -11.48 -4.50 0.67
CA GLN A 33 -10.46 -3.67 1.28
C GLN A 33 -10.75 -3.47 2.76
N ILE A 34 -9.75 -3.76 3.61
CA ILE A 34 -9.81 -3.60 5.06
C ILE A 34 -8.83 -2.52 5.48
N GLY A 35 -9.34 -1.40 5.98
CA GLY A 35 -8.56 -0.33 6.58
C GLY A 35 -8.12 -0.71 8.00
N CYS A 36 -6.81 -0.71 8.22
CA CYS A 36 -6.19 -1.09 9.50
C CYS A 36 -5.57 0.11 10.23
N ASP A 37 -5.90 1.33 9.83
CA ASP A 37 -5.43 2.56 10.48
C ASP A 37 -6.48 3.05 11.50
N PRO A 38 -6.10 3.35 12.75
CA PRO A 38 -7.01 3.96 13.73
C PRO A 38 -7.71 5.25 13.28
N LYS A 39 -7.18 5.94 12.25
CA LYS A 39 -7.84 7.11 11.63
C LYS A 39 -9.08 6.74 10.81
N HIS A 40 -9.29 5.46 10.51
CA HIS A 40 -10.43 4.90 9.75
C HIS A 40 -10.77 5.68 8.47
N ASP A 41 -9.76 6.09 7.72
CA ASP A 41 -9.89 6.86 6.49
C ASP A 41 -9.31 6.13 5.26
N SER A 42 -8.99 4.85 5.40
CA SER A 42 -8.39 4.03 4.36
C SER A 42 -9.31 3.90 3.14
N THR A 43 -10.58 3.61 3.37
CA THR A 43 -11.58 3.33 2.34
C THR A 43 -12.30 4.59 1.83
N PHE A 44 -11.97 5.76 2.37
CA PHE A 44 -12.67 7.02 2.10
C PHE A 44 -12.82 7.34 0.60
N THR A 45 -11.80 7.10 -0.23
CA THR A 45 -11.90 7.37 -1.67
C THR A 45 -12.71 6.32 -2.44
N LEU A 46 -12.97 5.16 -1.83
CA LEU A 46 -13.87 4.13 -2.40
C LEU A 46 -15.32 4.44 -2.09
N THR A 47 -15.60 4.91 -0.88
CA THR A 47 -16.96 5.11 -0.37
C THR A 47 -17.48 6.54 -0.54
N GLY A 48 -16.56 7.53 -0.62
CA GLY A 48 -16.90 8.96 -0.67
C GLY A 48 -17.24 9.57 0.69
N TYR A 49 -17.26 8.77 1.76
CA TYR A 49 -17.52 9.19 3.13
C TYR A 49 -16.76 8.27 4.11
N LEU A 50 -16.69 8.69 5.38
CA LEU A 50 -16.11 7.83 6.43
C LEU A 50 -17.17 6.82 6.88
N ILE A 51 -16.92 5.54 6.64
CA ILE A 51 -17.80 4.45 7.07
C ILE A 51 -17.64 4.18 8.57
N PRO A 52 -18.67 3.67 9.26
CA PRO A 52 -18.53 3.17 10.62
C PRO A 52 -17.44 2.09 10.71
N THR A 53 -16.74 2.07 11.83
CA THR A 53 -15.71 1.07 12.08
C THR A 53 -16.27 -0.19 12.73
N ILE A 54 -15.50 -1.27 12.69
CA ILE A 54 -15.85 -2.49 13.46
C ILE A 54 -16.01 -2.15 14.95
N ILE A 55 -15.16 -1.28 15.50
CA ILE A 55 -15.26 -0.87 16.90
C ILE A 55 -16.54 -0.07 17.17
N ASP A 56 -16.93 0.84 16.28
CA ASP A 56 -18.19 1.58 16.43
C ASP A 56 -19.39 0.63 16.45
N THR A 57 -19.46 -0.30 15.50
CA THR A 57 -20.51 -1.31 15.41
C THR A 57 -20.55 -2.21 16.65
N LEU A 58 -19.40 -2.66 17.15
CA LEU A 58 -19.34 -3.46 18.36
C LEU A 58 -19.78 -2.68 19.60
N GLN A 59 -19.45 -1.39 19.70
CA GLN A 59 -19.92 -0.53 20.78
C GLN A 59 -21.44 -0.34 20.76
N GLU A 60 -22.03 -0.13 19.58
CA GLU A 60 -23.48 -0.02 19.40
C GLU A 60 -24.22 -1.31 19.78
N LYS A 61 -23.57 -2.46 19.70
CA LYS A 61 -24.09 -3.77 20.04
C LYS A 61 -23.60 -4.29 21.40
N ASP A 62 -23.13 -3.39 22.30
CA ASP A 62 -22.62 -3.73 23.63
C ASP A 62 -21.58 -4.86 23.61
N PHE A 63 -20.77 -4.94 22.53
CA PHE A 63 -19.77 -5.98 22.26
C PHE A 63 -20.33 -7.41 22.13
N HIS A 64 -21.60 -7.54 21.77
CA HIS A 64 -22.23 -8.82 21.42
C HIS A 64 -21.89 -9.18 19.97
N TYR A 65 -20.85 -9.98 19.77
CA TYR A 65 -20.36 -10.40 18.43
C TYR A 65 -21.40 -11.21 17.66
N GLU A 66 -22.23 -11.98 18.39
CA GLU A 66 -23.32 -12.81 17.83
C GLU A 66 -24.45 -11.99 17.20
N ASP A 67 -24.53 -10.70 17.51
CA ASP A 67 -25.53 -9.77 16.98
C ASP A 67 -25.00 -8.96 15.78
N VAL A 68 -23.75 -9.21 15.35
CA VAL A 68 -23.15 -8.51 14.21
C VAL A 68 -23.35 -9.33 12.94
N TRP A 69 -23.90 -8.68 11.92
CA TRP A 69 -24.11 -9.26 10.59
C TRP A 69 -23.15 -8.66 9.57
N PRO A 70 -22.87 -9.35 8.43
CA PRO A 70 -22.02 -8.78 7.38
C PRO A 70 -22.43 -7.38 6.93
N GLU A 71 -23.73 -7.11 6.83
CA GLU A 71 -24.30 -5.83 6.41
C GLU A 71 -24.06 -4.68 7.40
N ASP A 72 -23.74 -5.00 8.65
CA ASP A 72 -23.43 -3.99 9.66
C ASP A 72 -22.01 -3.43 9.51
N VAL A 73 -21.11 -4.19 8.85
CA VAL A 73 -19.67 -3.92 8.86
C VAL A 73 -19.02 -3.86 7.47
N ILE A 74 -19.72 -4.37 6.43
CA ILE A 74 -19.22 -4.39 5.05
C ILE A 74 -20.01 -3.38 4.21
N TYR A 75 -19.32 -2.36 3.72
CA TYR A 75 -19.90 -1.25 2.97
C TYR A 75 -19.53 -1.32 1.50
N LYS A 76 -20.42 -0.90 0.62
CA LYS A 76 -20.15 -0.87 -0.82
C LYS A 76 -19.36 0.35 -1.21
N GLY A 77 -18.26 0.14 -1.90
CA GLY A 77 -17.44 1.18 -2.50
C GLY A 77 -17.54 1.21 -4.02
N TYR A 78 -16.86 2.20 -4.62
CA TYR A 78 -16.79 2.37 -6.05
C TYR A 78 -16.19 1.13 -6.75
N GLY A 79 -16.68 0.85 -7.96
CA GLY A 79 -16.20 -0.24 -8.82
C GLY A 79 -16.55 -1.65 -8.30
N GLY A 80 -17.45 -1.76 -7.31
CA GLY A 80 -17.85 -3.04 -6.72
C GLY A 80 -16.85 -3.55 -5.67
N VAL A 81 -15.95 -2.70 -5.19
CA VAL A 81 -15.06 -3.00 -4.06
C VAL A 81 -15.86 -2.92 -2.77
N ASP A 82 -15.78 -3.96 -1.94
CA ASP A 82 -16.35 -3.96 -0.60
C ASP A 82 -15.33 -3.41 0.41
N CYS A 83 -15.80 -2.69 1.41
CA CYS A 83 -15.00 -1.88 2.32
C CYS A 83 -15.30 -2.18 3.77
N VAL A 84 -14.26 -2.31 4.59
CA VAL A 84 -14.31 -2.44 6.05
C VAL A 84 -13.27 -1.50 6.66
N GLU A 85 -13.61 -0.84 7.76
CA GLU A 85 -12.64 -0.10 8.60
C GLU A 85 -12.57 -0.76 9.97
N ALA A 86 -11.37 -1.16 10.39
CA ALA A 86 -11.16 -1.76 11.70
C ALA A 86 -11.41 -0.75 12.83
N GLY A 87 -10.98 0.49 12.63
CA GLY A 87 -10.97 1.52 13.65
C GLY A 87 -9.76 1.40 14.58
N GLY A 88 -9.85 2.07 15.71
CA GLY A 88 -8.80 2.06 16.72
C GLY A 88 -9.37 2.05 18.14
N PRO A 89 -8.59 1.59 19.12
CA PRO A 89 -9.02 1.67 20.51
C PRO A 89 -9.12 3.15 20.95
N PRO A 90 -9.96 3.46 21.93
CA PRO A 90 -9.93 4.77 22.55
C PRO A 90 -8.52 5.15 23.03
N ALA A 91 -8.22 6.45 23.08
CA ALA A 91 -6.91 6.94 23.49
C ALA A 91 -6.50 6.36 24.85
N GLY A 92 -5.34 5.70 24.91
CA GLY A 92 -4.83 5.05 26.13
C GLY A 92 -5.40 3.67 26.45
N ALA A 93 -6.32 3.14 25.64
CA ALA A 93 -7.06 1.89 25.95
C ALA A 93 -6.56 0.65 25.16
N GLY A 94 -5.33 0.63 24.68
CA GLY A 94 -4.78 -0.58 24.04
C GLY A 94 -3.97 -0.31 22.77
N CYS A 95 -3.72 -1.37 22.01
CA CYS A 95 -2.95 -1.34 20.78
C CYS A 95 -3.85 -1.51 19.56
N GLY A 96 -3.69 -0.67 18.53
CA GLY A 96 -4.44 -0.78 17.27
C GLY A 96 -4.33 -2.14 16.60
N GLY A 97 -3.23 -2.83 16.77
CA GLY A 97 -3.07 -4.18 16.22
C GLY A 97 -3.94 -5.26 16.87
N TYR A 98 -4.35 -5.06 18.12
CA TYR A 98 -5.37 -5.92 18.72
C TYR A 98 -6.70 -5.77 17.99
N VAL A 99 -7.09 -4.52 17.70
CA VAL A 99 -8.33 -4.23 16.94
C VAL A 99 -8.32 -4.89 15.56
N VAL A 100 -7.19 -4.83 14.85
CA VAL A 100 -7.05 -5.51 13.55
C VAL A 100 -7.19 -7.03 13.71
N GLY A 101 -6.63 -7.62 14.76
CA GLY A 101 -6.79 -9.04 15.06
C GLY A 101 -8.26 -9.42 15.29
N GLU A 102 -8.99 -8.66 16.11
CA GLU A 102 -10.42 -8.87 16.37
C GLU A 102 -11.26 -8.65 15.10
N THR A 103 -10.94 -7.64 14.29
CA THR A 103 -11.58 -7.42 12.98
C THR A 103 -11.46 -8.66 12.08
N VAL A 104 -10.26 -9.21 11.94
CA VAL A 104 -10.04 -10.41 11.12
C VAL A 104 -10.78 -11.61 11.70
N LYS A 105 -10.83 -11.75 13.02
CA LYS A 105 -11.56 -12.83 13.69
C LYS A 105 -13.06 -12.73 13.41
N LEU A 106 -13.65 -11.54 13.62
CA LEU A 106 -15.07 -11.30 13.34
C LEU A 106 -15.41 -11.58 11.87
N LEU A 107 -14.65 -11.06 10.92
CA LEU A 107 -14.89 -11.30 9.49
C LEU A 107 -14.78 -12.78 9.11
N LYS A 108 -13.94 -13.57 9.79
CA LYS A 108 -13.88 -15.03 9.62
C LYS A 108 -15.10 -15.74 10.20
N GLU A 109 -15.55 -15.35 11.38
CA GLU A 109 -16.77 -15.88 12.01
C GLU A 109 -18.01 -15.60 11.16
N LEU A 110 -18.03 -14.45 10.47
CA LEU A 110 -19.04 -14.09 9.49
C LEU A 110 -18.90 -14.81 8.13
N ASN A 111 -17.88 -15.67 7.94
CA ASN A 111 -17.49 -16.30 6.68
C ASN A 111 -17.25 -15.30 5.53
N ALA A 112 -17.00 -14.03 5.85
CA ALA A 112 -16.85 -12.97 4.86
C ALA A 112 -15.66 -13.22 3.91
N PHE A 113 -14.58 -13.85 4.40
CA PHE A 113 -13.36 -14.05 3.60
C PHE A 113 -13.53 -15.03 2.44
N ASP A 114 -14.47 -15.97 2.54
CA ASP A 114 -14.72 -16.99 1.51
C ASP A 114 -15.45 -16.39 0.29
N GLU A 115 -16.00 -15.20 0.45
CA GLU A 115 -16.74 -14.48 -0.57
C GLU A 115 -15.85 -13.71 -1.57
N TYR A 116 -14.55 -13.52 -1.27
CA TYR A 116 -13.66 -12.63 -2.04
C TYR A 116 -12.49 -13.35 -2.70
N ASP A 117 -12.21 -12.97 -3.96
CA ASP A 117 -11.00 -13.40 -4.67
C ASP A 117 -9.75 -12.75 -4.10
N VAL A 118 -9.89 -11.47 -3.69
CA VAL A 118 -8.79 -10.66 -3.13
C VAL A 118 -9.24 -9.94 -1.87
N ILE A 119 -8.43 -10.06 -0.82
CA ILE A 119 -8.55 -9.27 0.41
C ILE A 119 -7.32 -8.40 0.52
N LEU A 120 -7.52 -7.08 0.58
CA LEU A 120 -6.43 -6.10 0.70
C LEU A 120 -6.48 -5.44 2.08
N PHE A 121 -5.41 -5.60 2.85
CA PHE A 121 -5.19 -4.91 4.11
C PHE A 121 -4.38 -3.62 3.84
N ASP A 122 -5.00 -2.46 4.04
CA ASP A 122 -4.29 -1.17 4.05
C ASP A 122 -3.79 -0.87 5.46
N VAL A 123 -2.49 -1.05 5.66
CA VAL A 123 -1.91 -1.07 7.01
C VAL A 123 -1.31 0.29 7.38
N LEU A 124 -1.49 0.69 8.64
CA LEU A 124 -0.85 1.87 9.20
C LEU A 124 0.68 1.79 9.04
N GLY A 125 1.27 2.90 8.64
CA GLY A 125 2.67 3.30 8.58
C GLY A 125 3.77 2.29 8.91
N ASP A 126 4.73 2.73 9.70
CA ASP A 126 5.96 1.98 9.97
C ASP A 126 5.69 0.74 10.84
N VAL A 127 6.26 -0.40 10.47
CA VAL A 127 6.17 -1.65 11.24
C VAL A 127 7.01 -1.52 12.51
N VAL A 128 6.45 -0.93 13.56
CA VAL A 128 7.20 -0.64 14.79
C VAL A 128 6.81 -1.55 15.96
N CYS A 129 5.64 -2.18 15.94
CA CYS A 129 5.22 -3.07 17.03
C CYS A 129 4.49 -4.31 16.52
N GLY A 130 4.40 -5.33 17.37
CA GLY A 130 3.74 -6.60 17.05
C GLY A 130 2.28 -6.46 16.60
N GLY A 131 1.61 -5.36 16.99
CA GLY A 131 0.25 -5.07 16.57
C GLY A 131 0.12 -4.72 15.10
N PHE A 132 1.02 -3.88 14.58
CA PHE A 132 1.02 -3.53 13.15
C PHE A 132 1.57 -4.64 12.25
N ALA A 133 2.18 -5.66 12.83
CA ALA A 133 2.53 -6.89 12.13
C ALA A 133 1.36 -7.89 12.04
N ALA A 134 0.21 -7.61 12.69
CA ALA A 134 -0.93 -8.54 12.70
C ALA A 134 -1.42 -8.88 11.27
N PRO A 135 -1.60 -7.95 10.33
CA PRO A 135 -2.00 -8.28 8.96
C PRO A 135 -1.05 -9.25 8.26
N LEU A 136 0.26 -9.20 8.55
CA LEU A 136 1.24 -10.13 7.97
C LEU A 136 1.01 -11.60 8.38
N ASN A 137 0.28 -11.85 9.48
CA ASN A 137 -0.08 -13.21 9.88
C ASN A 137 -1.18 -13.81 8.97
N TYR A 138 -1.89 -12.97 8.25
CA TYR A 138 -3.04 -13.35 7.44
C TYR A 138 -2.80 -13.19 5.94
N ALA A 139 -1.80 -12.37 5.55
CA ALA A 139 -1.50 -12.10 4.16
C ALA A 139 -0.67 -13.21 3.50
N ASP A 140 -0.96 -13.45 2.21
CA ASP A 140 -0.13 -14.28 1.33
C ASP A 140 1.04 -13.45 0.79
N TYR A 141 0.77 -12.17 0.50
CA TYR A 141 1.74 -11.25 -0.06
C TYR A 141 1.77 -9.90 0.67
N CYS A 142 2.97 -9.33 0.75
CA CYS A 142 3.21 -7.96 1.17
C CYS A 142 3.60 -7.11 -0.03
N VAL A 143 3.07 -5.88 -0.11
CA VAL A 143 3.49 -4.84 -1.05
C VAL A 143 4.04 -3.68 -0.25
N ILE A 144 5.21 -3.16 -0.64
CA ILE A 144 5.83 -2.00 0.01
C ILE A 144 5.61 -0.77 -0.87
N VAL A 145 5.00 0.28 -0.32
CA VAL A 145 4.92 1.59 -0.95
C VAL A 145 5.99 2.50 -0.36
N THR A 146 6.84 3.05 -1.22
CA THR A 146 7.94 3.95 -0.84
C THR A 146 8.01 5.15 -1.78
N ASP A 147 8.87 6.11 -1.50
CA ASP A 147 9.34 7.10 -2.45
C ASP A 147 10.88 7.04 -2.53
N ASN A 148 11.50 7.92 -3.33
CA ASN A 148 12.95 7.99 -3.49
C ASN A 148 13.62 8.76 -2.34
N GLY A 149 13.04 8.71 -1.14
CA GLY A 149 13.52 9.41 0.06
C GLY A 149 14.17 8.48 1.06
N PHE A 150 15.19 9.02 1.77
CA PHE A 150 15.94 8.29 2.79
C PHE A 150 15.04 7.59 3.82
N ASP A 151 14.16 8.34 4.48
CA ASP A 151 13.30 7.80 5.54
C ASP A 151 12.30 6.76 5.03
N ALA A 152 11.82 6.90 3.78
CA ALA A 152 10.88 5.96 3.20
C ALA A 152 11.55 4.63 2.87
N LEU A 153 12.77 4.67 2.36
CA LEU A 153 13.57 3.47 2.10
C LEU A 153 14.04 2.80 3.40
N PHE A 154 14.33 3.60 4.44
CA PHE A 154 14.62 3.04 5.76
C PHE A 154 13.41 2.30 6.33
N ALA A 155 12.19 2.87 6.22
CA ALA A 155 10.96 2.19 6.59
C ALA A 155 10.72 0.93 5.73
N ALA A 156 10.99 0.99 4.42
CA ALA A 156 10.88 -0.16 3.51
C ALA A 156 11.77 -1.32 3.96
N ASN A 157 13.00 -1.05 4.40
CA ASN A 157 13.92 -2.06 4.93
C ASN A 157 13.39 -2.72 6.21
N ARG A 158 12.79 -1.94 7.11
CA ARG A 158 12.17 -2.47 8.35
C ARG A 158 10.98 -3.38 8.03
N ILE A 159 10.20 -3.03 7.01
CA ILE A 159 9.12 -3.86 6.52
C ILE A 159 9.67 -5.15 5.89
N ALA A 160 10.71 -5.05 5.05
CA ALA A 160 11.37 -6.21 4.45
C ALA A 160 11.89 -7.18 5.53
N ALA A 161 12.54 -6.67 6.59
CA ALA A 161 12.98 -7.47 7.73
C ALA A 161 11.80 -8.18 8.41
N SER A 162 10.66 -7.49 8.59
CA SER A 162 9.46 -8.09 9.18
C SER A 162 8.84 -9.18 8.31
N VAL A 163 8.81 -8.98 6.98
CA VAL A 163 8.36 -10.00 6.02
C VAL A 163 9.27 -11.22 6.09
N ARG A 164 10.59 -11.02 6.09
CA ARG A 164 11.57 -12.10 6.20
C ARG A 164 11.39 -12.92 7.49
N GLU A 165 11.19 -12.24 8.62
CA GLU A 165 10.96 -12.92 9.89
C GLU A 165 9.68 -13.75 9.86
N LYS A 166 8.58 -13.18 9.35
CA LYS A 166 7.29 -13.87 9.22
C LYS A 166 7.33 -15.03 8.22
N ALA A 167 8.08 -14.91 7.14
CA ALA A 167 8.24 -15.96 6.13
C ALA A 167 8.86 -17.26 6.68
N ARG A 168 9.47 -17.23 7.87
CA ARG A 168 10.00 -18.44 8.52
C ARG A 168 8.89 -19.37 9.03
N THR A 169 7.72 -18.83 9.35
CA THR A 169 6.61 -19.56 9.97
C THR A 169 5.30 -19.48 9.18
N HIS A 170 5.23 -18.62 8.15
CA HIS A 170 4.05 -18.38 7.33
C HIS A 170 4.43 -18.40 5.84
N SER A 171 3.45 -18.64 4.98
CA SER A 171 3.62 -18.62 3.53
C SER A 171 3.81 -17.22 2.93
N LEU A 172 3.88 -16.20 3.77
CA LEU A 172 4.04 -14.80 3.37
C LEU A 172 5.26 -14.58 2.46
N ARG A 173 5.06 -13.82 1.39
CA ARG A 173 6.12 -13.37 0.48
C ARG A 173 6.00 -11.87 0.20
N LEU A 174 7.10 -11.23 -0.15
CA LEU A 174 7.09 -9.87 -0.68
C LEU A 174 6.77 -9.94 -2.18
N ALA A 175 5.62 -9.41 -2.59
CA ALA A 175 5.23 -9.32 -4.00
C ALA A 175 6.08 -8.27 -4.74
N GLY A 176 6.40 -7.17 -4.08
CA GLY A 176 7.27 -6.15 -4.63
C GLY A 176 7.11 -4.78 -4.00
N LEU A 177 7.78 -3.81 -4.62
CA LEU A 177 7.84 -2.42 -4.21
C LEU A 177 7.13 -1.53 -5.24
N ILE A 178 6.39 -0.53 -4.75
CA ILE A 178 5.81 0.54 -5.55
C ILE A 178 6.50 1.84 -5.12
N GLY A 179 7.20 2.48 -6.07
CA GLY A 179 7.71 3.84 -5.89
C GLY A 179 6.59 4.83 -6.15
N ASN A 180 6.19 5.61 -5.16
CA ASN A 180 5.12 6.59 -5.27
C ASN A 180 5.67 8.02 -5.18
N ARG A 181 5.06 8.95 -5.91
CA ARG A 181 5.41 10.38 -5.92
C ARG A 181 6.88 10.64 -6.23
N THR A 182 7.48 9.84 -7.09
CA THR A 182 8.88 9.99 -7.44
C THR A 182 9.11 9.94 -8.95
N SER A 183 9.83 10.96 -9.46
CA SER A 183 10.29 11.01 -10.86
C SER A 183 11.71 10.43 -11.01
N LYS A 184 12.42 10.29 -9.90
CA LYS A 184 13.75 9.70 -9.83
C LYS A 184 13.68 8.40 -9.06
N ARG A 185 14.52 7.45 -9.43
CA ARG A 185 14.56 6.13 -8.79
C ARG A 185 15.96 5.70 -8.35
N ASP A 186 16.90 6.62 -8.39
CA ASP A 186 18.32 6.38 -8.13
C ASP A 186 18.58 5.77 -6.73
N LEU A 187 17.89 6.27 -5.68
CA LEU A 187 17.97 5.67 -4.34
C LEU A 187 17.18 4.37 -4.23
N ILE A 188 16.03 4.29 -4.91
CA ILE A 188 15.26 3.04 -4.99
C ILE A 188 16.11 1.97 -5.64
N ASP A 189 16.76 2.27 -6.77
CA ASP A 189 17.63 1.32 -7.47
C ASP A 189 18.79 0.88 -6.58
N LYS A 190 19.45 1.82 -5.91
CA LYS A 190 20.54 1.49 -4.99
C LYS A 190 20.07 0.63 -3.81
N TYR A 191 18.86 0.88 -3.31
CA TYR A 191 18.26 0.05 -2.27
C TYR A 191 17.98 -1.37 -2.78
N ILE A 192 17.41 -1.50 -3.99
CA ILE A 192 17.09 -2.79 -4.60
C ILE A 192 18.35 -3.59 -4.94
N ASP A 193 19.44 -2.94 -5.33
CA ASP A 193 20.74 -3.59 -5.53
C ASP A 193 21.24 -4.24 -4.24
N THR A 194 20.88 -3.69 -3.08
CA THR A 194 21.29 -4.19 -1.76
C THR A 194 20.26 -5.19 -1.19
N VAL A 195 18.97 -4.91 -1.38
CA VAL A 195 17.85 -5.74 -0.94
C VAL A 195 17.00 -6.12 -2.15
N PRO A 196 17.38 -7.14 -2.92
CA PRO A 196 16.72 -7.51 -4.16
C PRO A 196 15.24 -7.85 -3.96
N MET A 197 14.38 -7.13 -4.70
CA MET A 197 12.95 -7.36 -4.72
C MET A 197 12.35 -6.86 -6.06
N PRO A 198 11.19 -7.40 -6.48
CA PRO A 198 10.50 -6.89 -7.67
C PRO A 198 10.09 -5.42 -7.49
N VAL A 199 10.14 -4.63 -8.56
CA VAL A 199 9.52 -3.30 -8.64
C VAL A 199 8.25 -3.46 -9.44
N LEU A 200 7.11 -3.29 -8.78
CA LEU A 200 5.80 -3.41 -9.42
C LEU A 200 5.51 -2.19 -10.29
N GLU A 201 5.83 -0.98 -9.80
CA GLU A 201 5.60 0.25 -10.54
C GLU A 201 6.36 1.43 -9.92
N ILE A 202 6.63 2.45 -10.73
CA ILE A 202 7.14 3.76 -10.30
C ILE A 202 6.17 4.84 -10.76
N LEU A 203 5.44 5.42 -9.82
CA LEU A 203 4.50 6.50 -10.09
C LEU A 203 5.19 7.86 -9.86
N PRO A 204 5.19 8.74 -10.86
CA PRO A 204 5.68 10.11 -10.67
C PRO A 204 4.76 10.88 -9.73
N LEU A 205 5.17 12.10 -9.37
CA LEU A 205 4.30 13.02 -8.64
C LEU A 205 3.21 13.52 -9.57
N ILE A 206 1.99 13.00 -9.40
CA ILE A 206 0.80 13.37 -10.18
C ILE A 206 -0.18 14.07 -9.24
N GLU A 207 -0.52 15.32 -9.58
CA GLU A 207 -1.41 16.13 -8.74
C GLU A 207 -2.81 15.52 -8.63
N ASP A 208 -3.31 14.90 -9.70
CA ASP A 208 -4.64 14.29 -9.70
C ASP A 208 -4.79 13.17 -8.67
N ILE A 209 -3.71 12.48 -8.32
CA ILE A 209 -3.70 11.49 -7.21
C ILE A 209 -4.01 12.19 -5.88
N ARG A 210 -3.49 13.39 -5.66
CA ARG A 210 -3.77 14.19 -4.47
C ARG A 210 -5.19 14.75 -4.50
N VAL A 211 -5.61 15.24 -5.65
CA VAL A 211 -6.96 15.80 -5.87
C VAL A 211 -8.03 14.71 -5.66
N SER A 212 -7.79 13.48 -6.11
CA SER A 212 -8.71 12.35 -5.91
C SER A 212 -9.03 12.14 -4.43
N ARG A 213 -8.00 12.20 -3.59
CA ARG A 213 -8.16 12.08 -2.13
C ARG A 213 -9.02 13.21 -1.53
N VAL A 214 -8.82 14.45 -1.99
CA VAL A 214 -9.61 15.61 -1.52
C VAL A 214 -11.07 15.49 -1.97
N LYS A 215 -11.31 14.96 -3.16
CA LYS A 215 -12.66 14.76 -3.71
C LYS A 215 -13.39 13.54 -3.11
N GLY A 216 -12.71 12.69 -2.34
CA GLY A 216 -13.27 11.43 -1.87
C GLY A 216 -13.61 10.46 -3.00
N LYS A 217 -12.80 10.47 -4.09
CA LYS A 217 -13.02 9.67 -5.29
C LYS A 217 -11.76 8.93 -5.68
N THR A 218 -11.91 7.74 -6.26
CA THR A 218 -10.78 7.06 -6.90
C THR A 218 -10.43 7.73 -8.23
N LEU A 219 -9.21 7.49 -8.72
CA LEU A 219 -8.82 7.97 -10.05
C LEU A 219 -9.69 7.37 -11.16
N PHE A 220 -10.09 6.12 -11.00
CA PHE A 220 -10.98 5.46 -11.96
C PHE A 220 -12.36 6.11 -12.02
N GLU A 221 -12.91 6.53 -10.87
CA GLU A 221 -14.18 7.27 -10.84
C GLU A 221 -14.02 8.67 -11.44
N MET A 222 -12.90 9.35 -11.20
CA MET A 222 -12.61 10.63 -11.83
C MET A 222 -12.45 10.49 -13.35
N ALA A 223 -11.82 9.42 -13.82
CA ALA A 223 -11.60 9.16 -15.24
C ALA A 223 -12.90 8.92 -16.03
N GLU A 224 -14.00 8.55 -15.37
CA GLU A 224 -15.31 8.46 -16.03
C GLU A 224 -15.80 9.82 -16.56
N SER A 225 -15.49 10.89 -15.83
CA SER A 225 -15.83 12.25 -16.21
C SER A 225 -14.70 12.99 -16.95
N ASP A 226 -13.47 12.54 -16.78
CA ASP A 226 -12.27 13.10 -17.42
C ASP A 226 -11.36 11.99 -17.96
N PRO A 227 -11.59 11.54 -19.20
CA PRO A 227 -10.80 10.47 -19.82
C PRO A 227 -9.30 10.77 -19.94
N SER A 228 -8.88 12.03 -19.80
CA SER A 228 -7.44 12.37 -19.78
C SER A 228 -6.69 11.73 -18.63
N LEU A 229 -7.40 11.30 -17.57
CA LEU A 229 -6.83 10.61 -16.41
C LEU A 229 -6.59 9.10 -16.63
N ASN A 230 -6.98 8.52 -17.76
CA ASN A 230 -6.80 7.10 -18.03
C ASN A 230 -5.33 6.68 -17.92
N TYR A 231 -4.37 7.53 -18.32
CA TYR A 231 -2.95 7.21 -18.20
C TYR A 231 -2.50 6.99 -16.75
N VAL A 232 -3.16 7.67 -15.79
CA VAL A 232 -2.87 7.44 -14.35
C VAL A 232 -3.46 6.12 -13.90
N CYS A 233 -4.66 5.78 -14.38
CA CYS A 233 -5.30 4.50 -14.09
C CYS A 233 -4.47 3.32 -14.62
N ASP A 234 -3.78 3.48 -15.75
CA ASP A 234 -2.95 2.44 -16.35
C ASP A 234 -1.82 1.98 -15.42
N TYR A 235 -1.22 2.85 -14.61
CA TYR A 235 -0.24 2.45 -13.60
C TYR A 235 -0.82 1.42 -12.64
N TYR A 236 -2.05 1.65 -12.15
CA TYR A 236 -2.70 0.74 -11.20
C TYR A 236 -3.19 -0.54 -11.87
N LEU A 237 -3.61 -0.48 -13.13
CA LEU A 237 -3.93 -1.66 -13.93
C LEU A 237 -2.70 -2.54 -14.13
N ASN A 238 -1.54 -1.95 -14.42
CA ASN A 238 -0.28 -2.67 -14.54
C ASN A 238 0.11 -3.37 -13.22
N ILE A 239 -0.05 -2.68 -12.08
CA ILE A 239 0.17 -3.28 -10.76
C ILE A 239 -0.77 -4.47 -10.54
N ALA A 240 -2.07 -4.29 -10.84
CA ALA A 240 -3.05 -5.36 -10.69
C ALA A 240 -2.73 -6.58 -11.57
N ASP A 241 -2.32 -6.37 -12.82
CA ASP A 241 -1.93 -7.44 -13.75
C ASP A 241 -0.72 -8.22 -13.24
N GLN A 242 0.29 -7.54 -12.69
CA GLN A 242 1.45 -8.19 -12.08
C GLN A 242 1.06 -8.99 -10.83
N LEU A 243 0.20 -8.45 -9.98
CA LEU A 243 -0.28 -9.16 -8.78
C LEU A 243 -1.13 -10.39 -9.13
N LEU A 244 -1.93 -10.32 -10.21
CA LEU A 244 -2.76 -11.43 -10.67
C LEU A 244 -1.99 -12.49 -11.46
N SER A 245 -0.84 -12.17 -12.01
CA SER A 245 0.03 -13.15 -12.68
C SER A 245 0.68 -14.16 -11.73
N SER A 246 0.25 -14.19 -10.47
CA SER A 246 0.76 -15.04 -9.40
C SER A 246 2.26 -14.82 -9.18
N PRO A 247 2.65 -13.66 -8.65
CA PRO A 247 4.06 -13.41 -8.37
C PRO A 247 4.58 -14.54 -7.48
N GLU A 248 5.71 -15.12 -7.84
CA GLU A 248 6.37 -16.10 -6.96
C GLU A 248 6.67 -15.44 -5.59
N GLY A 249 6.80 -14.11 -5.61
CA GLY A 249 7.19 -13.32 -4.46
C GLY A 249 8.58 -13.71 -3.98
N VAL A 250 9.15 -12.90 -3.15
CA VAL A 250 10.48 -13.16 -2.59
C VAL A 250 10.44 -13.16 -1.06
N VAL A 251 11.34 -13.90 -0.44
CA VAL A 251 11.73 -13.67 0.94
C VAL A 251 12.87 -12.66 0.88
N PRO A 252 12.63 -11.38 1.25
CA PRO A 252 13.66 -10.36 1.07
C PRO A 252 14.85 -10.60 1.98
N ASN A 253 16.04 -10.23 1.49
CA ASN A 253 17.18 -10.02 2.38
C ASN A 253 17.03 -8.61 2.95
N ASP A 254 17.10 -8.48 4.26
CA ASP A 254 17.20 -7.18 4.91
C ASP A 254 18.68 -6.80 5.08
N THR A 255 18.95 -5.51 5.04
CA THR A 255 20.26 -4.97 5.38
C THR A 255 20.22 -4.44 6.82
N PRO A 256 21.25 -4.67 7.64
CA PRO A 256 21.31 -4.09 8.98
C PRO A 256 21.13 -2.57 8.94
N ASP A 257 20.36 -2.02 9.86
CA ASP A 257 19.97 -0.61 9.87
C ASP A 257 21.17 0.35 9.73
N ARG A 258 22.28 0.06 10.39
CA ARG A 258 23.50 0.92 10.33
C ARG A 258 24.16 0.87 8.97
N GLU A 259 24.15 -0.26 8.30
CA GLU A 259 24.73 -0.43 6.98
C GLU A 259 23.86 0.29 5.94
N LEU A 260 22.55 0.11 6.01
CA LEU A 260 21.63 0.84 5.14
C LEU A 260 21.72 2.34 5.36
N PHE A 261 21.82 2.78 6.62
CA PHE A 261 21.96 4.20 6.94
C PHE A 261 23.21 4.78 6.29
N SER A 262 24.36 4.09 6.40
CA SER A 262 25.61 4.49 5.75
C SER A 262 25.45 4.54 4.23
N LEU A 263 24.89 3.48 3.62
CA LEU A 263 24.68 3.38 2.18
C LEU A 263 23.86 4.56 1.63
N LEU A 264 22.75 4.88 2.27
CA LEU A 264 21.85 5.95 1.83
C LEU A 264 22.44 7.34 2.14
N SER A 265 23.13 7.50 3.26
CA SER A 265 23.82 8.76 3.62
C SER A 265 24.94 9.07 2.65
N ASP A 266 25.77 8.09 2.31
CA ASP A 266 26.88 8.26 1.38
C ASP A 266 26.39 8.70 0.00
N PHE A 267 25.22 8.21 -0.43
CA PHE A 267 24.62 8.65 -1.69
C PHE A 267 24.27 10.14 -1.69
N TYR A 268 23.74 10.67 -0.57
CA TYR A 268 23.41 12.08 -0.46
C TYR A 268 24.64 12.98 -0.26
N LEU A 269 25.61 12.52 0.55
CA LEU A 269 26.78 13.32 0.91
C LEU A 269 27.86 13.29 -0.16
N ASN A 270 27.92 12.20 -0.94
CA ASN A 270 28.89 12.01 -2.01
C ASN A 270 28.16 11.69 -3.34
N PRO A 271 27.33 12.61 -3.87
CA PRO A 271 26.67 12.36 -5.13
C PRO A 271 27.71 12.11 -6.21
N VAL A 272 27.60 10.97 -6.91
CA VAL A 272 28.42 10.69 -8.10
C VAL A 272 28.17 11.85 -9.05
N LYS A 273 29.21 12.66 -9.34
CA LYS A 273 29.09 13.74 -10.32
C LYS A 273 28.60 13.12 -11.62
N ALA A 274 27.50 13.63 -12.12
CA ALA A 274 27.06 13.29 -13.48
C ALA A 274 28.26 13.55 -14.42
N PRO A 275 28.52 12.65 -15.39
CA PRO A 275 29.57 12.90 -16.36
C PRO A 275 29.34 14.29 -16.94
N GLU A 276 30.34 15.16 -16.81
CA GLU A 276 30.30 16.49 -17.41
C GLU A 276 30.06 16.29 -18.89
N HIS A 277 28.97 16.80 -19.42
CA HIS A 277 28.78 16.91 -20.85
C HIS A 277 29.92 17.78 -21.38
N SER A 278 30.77 17.19 -22.17
CA SER A 278 31.80 17.91 -22.91
C SER A 278 31.13 19.04 -23.69
N PRO A 279 31.56 20.29 -23.53
CA PRO A 279 31.03 21.40 -24.28
C PRO A 279 31.70 21.49 -25.68
N ASP A 280 31.80 20.38 -26.40
CA ASP A 280 32.33 20.37 -27.75
C ASP A 280 31.30 19.80 -28.70
N GLY A 281 30.39 20.65 -29.10
CA GLY A 281 29.49 20.52 -30.21
C GLY A 281 29.37 21.88 -30.89
N GLU A 282 30.41 22.25 -31.66
CA GLU A 282 30.35 23.37 -32.58
C GLU A 282 29.10 23.30 -33.45
N LEU A 283 28.21 24.25 -33.27
CA LEU A 283 27.14 24.54 -34.22
C LEU A 283 27.77 25.16 -35.47
N ASP A 284 28.00 24.32 -36.48
CA ASP A 284 28.23 24.80 -37.86
C ASP A 284 26.92 25.41 -38.38
N LEU A 285 26.85 26.71 -38.22
CA LEU A 285 25.88 27.56 -38.96
C LEU A 285 26.39 27.70 -40.38
N MET A 286 25.98 26.83 -41.30
CA MET A 286 26.02 27.15 -42.73
C MET A 286 24.67 27.75 -43.14
N MET A 287 24.75 29.06 -43.45
CA MET A 287 23.77 29.76 -44.25
C MET A 287 23.68 29.12 -45.66
N VAL A 288 22.50 28.88 -46.14
CA VAL A 288 21.93 29.41 -47.39
C VAL A 288 20.41 29.40 -47.30
#